data_e87a1f4b4fdfb4ab33f1b7793c22dc25
#
_entry.id   e87a1f4b4fdfb4ab33f1b7793c22dc25
#
_cell.length_a   1.000
_cell.length_b   1.000
_cell.length_c   1.000
_cell.angle_alpha   90.00
_cell.angle_beta   90.00
_cell.angle_gamma   90.00
#
_symmetry.space_group_name_H-M   'P 1'
#
loop_
_entity.id
_entity.type
_entity.pdbx_description
1 polymer ?
#
loop_
_entity_poly.entity_id
_entity_poly.type
_entity_poly.pdbx_seq_one_letter_code
_entity_poly.pdbx_strand_id
1 'polypeptide(L)'
;MITFSILLPVYKAKYLHECIDSVIAQTYTDWELIIINDASPEPIDSIVAAYHDARIHYYVNETNIGGKDLVKQWNTCLAQAKGKYCICIGDDDILAPDCLVTYVSYIKKYPFTEIIHG
;
A
#
# COMPACT_ATOMS: atom_id res chain seq x y z
N MET A 1 17.58 4.37 -2.58
CA MET A 1 16.86 3.07 -2.63
C MET A 1 15.66 3.12 -1.71
N ILE A 2 14.49 2.70 -2.20
CA ILE A 2 13.25 2.69 -1.40
C ILE A 2 13.28 1.50 -0.44
N THR A 3 13.01 1.73 0.85
CA THR A 3 13.00 0.67 1.86
C THR A 3 11.70 -0.14 1.82
N PHE A 4 10.54 0.55 1.81
CA PHE A 4 9.25 -0.13 1.85
C PHE A 4 8.43 0.14 0.61
N SER A 5 7.87 -0.93 0.04
CA SER A 5 6.74 -0.84 -0.89
C SER A 5 5.48 -1.23 -0.14
N ILE A 6 4.58 -0.27 0.05
CA ILE A 6 3.30 -0.51 0.71
C ILE A 6 2.28 -0.81 -0.39
N LEU A 7 1.73 -2.01 -0.37
CA LEU A 7 0.82 -2.50 -1.41
C LEU A 7 -0.63 -2.36 -0.91
N LEU A 8 -1.42 -1.60 -1.66
CA LEU A 8 -2.80 -1.27 -1.28
C LEU A 8 -3.74 -1.56 -2.44
N PRO A 9 -4.24 -2.80 -2.56
CA PRO A 9 -5.35 -3.06 -3.48
C PRO A 9 -6.64 -2.46 -2.90
N VAL A 10 -7.37 -1.71 -3.74
CA VAL A 10 -8.53 -0.94 -3.31
C VAL A 10 -9.76 -1.35 -4.08
N TYR A 11 -10.86 -1.57 -3.37
CA TYR A 11 -12.18 -1.78 -3.97
C TYR A 11 -13.25 -0.87 -3.33
N LYS A 12 -13.10 -0.53 -2.05
CA LYS A 12 -14.05 0.30 -1.30
C LYS A 12 -13.42 1.63 -0.91
N ALA A 13 -14.18 2.72 -1.03
CA ALA A 13 -13.71 4.07 -0.76
C ALA A 13 -13.89 4.52 0.69
N LYS A 14 -14.70 3.82 1.49
CA LYS A 14 -15.19 4.30 2.79
C LYS A 14 -14.09 4.80 3.73
N TYR A 15 -12.99 4.06 3.84
CA TYR A 15 -11.88 4.39 4.75
C TYR A 15 -10.58 4.72 4.00
N LEU A 16 -10.66 4.94 2.68
CA LEU A 16 -9.45 5.10 1.87
C LEU A 16 -8.67 6.36 2.24
N HIS A 17 -9.36 7.48 2.52
CA HIS A 17 -8.69 8.72 2.97
C HIS A 17 -7.89 8.48 4.24
N GLU A 18 -8.49 7.85 5.25
CA GLU A 18 -7.83 7.56 6.52
C GLU A 18 -6.64 6.62 6.31
N CYS A 19 -6.78 5.63 5.43
CA CYS A 19 -5.70 4.70 5.10
C CYS A 19 -4.51 5.43 4.48
N ILE A 20 -4.74 6.24 3.44
CA ILE A 20 -3.68 6.99 2.76
C ILE A 20 -3.05 8.01 3.71
N ASP A 21 -3.86 8.73 4.48
CA ASP A 21 -3.38 9.70 5.46
C ASP A 21 -2.46 9.04 6.49
N SER A 22 -2.78 7.84 6.94
CA SER A 22 -1.96 7.11 7.90
C SER A 22 -0.60 6.71 7.33
N VAL A 23 -0.51 6.44 6.03
CA VAL A 23 0.75 6.16 5.35
C VAL A 23 1.60 7.44 5.25
N ILE A 24 1.00 8.54 4.83
CA ILE A 24 1.69 9.82 4.71
C ILE A 24 2.18 10.32 6.07
N ALA A 25 1.44 10.04 7.13
CA ALA A 25 1.79 10.46 8.50
C ALA A 25 2.90 9.61 9.14
N GLN A 26 3.42 8.60 8.47
CA GLN A 26 4.49 7.77 9.02
C GLN A 26 5.73 8.61 9.33
N THR A 27 6.32 8.38 10.50
CA THR A 27 7.57 9.06 10.91
C THR A 27 8.76 8.59 10.10
N TYR A 28 8.76 7.35 9.63
CA TYR A 28 9.75 6.86 8.67
C TYR A 28 9.29 7.21 7.27
N THR A 29 10.15 7.86 6.46
CA THR A 29 9.73 8.51 5.22
C THR A 29 10.15 7.80 3.93
N ASP A 30 11.00 6.76 4.00
CA ASP A 30 11.54 6.08 2.82
C ASP A 30 10.62 4.93 2.39
N TRP A 31 9.49 5.29 1.82
CA TRP A 31 8.48 4.34 1.33
C TRP A 31 7.88 4.79 -0.01
N GLU A 32 7.32 3.84 -0.73
CA GLU A 32 6.38 4.10 -1.82
C GLU A 32 5.03 3.46 -1.48
N LEU A 33 3.94 4.09 -1.90
CA LEU A 33 2.59 3.55 -1.77
C LEU A 33 2.06 3.19 -3.13
N ILE A 34 1.80 1.91 -3.36
CA ILE A 34 1.27 1.40 -4.61
C ILE A 34 -0.20 1.10 -4.42
N ILE A 35 -1.05 1.96 -4.99
CA ILE A 35 -2.50 1.84 -4.92
C ILE A 35 -2.99 1.22 -6.22
N ILE A 36 -3.68 0.09 -6.13
CA ILE A 36 -4.27 -0.57 -7.29
C ILE A 36 -5.79 -0.60 -7.12
N ASN A 37 -6.48 0.19 -7.95
CA ASN A 37 -7.93 0.18 -8.02
C ASN A 37 -8.37 -1.07 -8.76
N ASP A 38 -9.05 -1.98 -8.06
CA ASP A 38 -9.46 -3.28 -8.58
C ASP A 38 -10.81 -3.19 -9.29
N ALA A 39 -10.92 -2.29 -10.28
CA ALA A 39 -12.14 -2.03 -11.04
C ALA A 39 -13.33 -1.68 -10.14
N SER A 40 -13.10 -0.85 -9.12
CA SER A 40 -14.13 -0.45 -8.17
C SER A 40 -15.18 0.44 -8.83
N PRO A 41 -16.48 0.24 -8.51
CA PRO A 41 -17.54 1.17 -8.91
C PRO A 41 -17.55 2.45 -8.07
N GLU A 42 -16.73 2.55 -7.03
CA GLU A 42 -16.68 3.69 -6.11
C GLU A 42 -15.70 4.76 -6.62
N PRO A 43 -15.77 6.02 -6.12
CA PRO A 43 -14.97 7.14 -6.65
C PRO A 43 -13.51 7.10 -6.16
N ILE A 44 -12.80 6.01 -6.41
CA ILE A 44 -11.39 5.84 -5.98
C ILE A 44 -10.50 6.89 -6.66
N ASP A 45 -10.69 7.13 -7.97
CA ASP A 45 -9.86 8.07 -8.73
C ASP A 45 -9.85 9.47 -8.12
N SER A 46 -11.04 9.98 -7.73
CA SER A 46 -11.15 11.33 -7.16
C SER A 46 -10.51 11.42 -5.78
N ILE A 47 -10.55 10.35 -5.00
CA ILE A 47 -9.91 10.31 -3.69
C ILE A 47 -8.39 10.34 -3.84
N VAL A 48 -7.83 9.51 -4.71
CA VAL A 48 -6.38 9.45 -4.94
C VAL A 48 -5.88 10.75 -5.58
N ALA A 49 -6.66 11.35 -6.48
CA ALA A 49 -6.29 12.60 -7.15
C ALA A 49 -6.13 13.78 -6.18
N ALA A 50 -6.69 13.71 -4.98
CA ALA A 50 -6.53 14.74 -3.95
C ALA A 50 -5.12 14.76 -3.34
N TYR A 51 -4.33 13.72 -3.56
CA TYR A 51 -2.99 13.58 -3.00
C TYR A 51 -1.94 13.93 -4.05
N HIS A 52 -0.94 14.74 -3.67
CA HIS A 52 0.12 15.21 -4.55
C HIS A 52 1.50 14.78 -4.03
N ASP A 53 1.61 13.54 -3.57
CA ASP A 53 2.87 12.97 -3.06
C ASP A 53 3.49 12.09 -4.15
N ALA A 54 4.75 12.40 -4.52
CA ALA A 54 5.48 11.67 -5.55
C ALA A 54 5.73 10.19 -5.19
N ARG A 55 5.60 9.83 -3.91
CA ARG A 55 5.76 8.45 -3.45
C ARG A 55 4.51 7.59 -3.67
N ILE A 56 3.40 8.20 -4.07
CA ILE A 56 2.14 7.50 -4.34
C ILE A 56 2.06 7.17 -5.82
N HIS A 57 1.88 5.89 -6.13
CA HIS A 57 1.71 5.37 -7.49
C HIS A 57 0.33 4.72 -7.59
N TYR A 58 -0.45 5.11 -8.60
CA TYR A 58 -1.83 4.68 -8.77
C TYR A 58 -2.01 3.92 -10.07
N TYR A 59 -2.60 2.74 -9.98
CA TYR A 59 -2.91 1.88 -11.12
C TYR A 59 -4.36 1.43 -11.06
N VAL A 60 -4.97 1.18 -12.21
CA VAL A 60 -6.38 0.76 -12.30
C VAL A 60 -6.44 -0.56 -13.09
N ASN A 61 -7.04 -1.58 -12.50
CA ASN A 61 -7.36 -2.83 -13.20
C ASN A 61 -8.61 -2.64 -14.06
N GLU A 62 -8.63 -3.25 -15.25
CA GLU A 62 -9.79 -3.20 -16.13
C GLU A 62 -10.97 -4.01 -15.58
N THR A 63 -10.67 -5.10 -14.87
CA THR A 63 -11.67 -5.98 -14.26
C THR A 63 -11.30 -6.28 -12.82
N ASN A 64 -12.30 -6.64 -12.00
CA ASN A 64 -12.06 -7.02 -10.61
C ASN A 64 -11.29 -8.35 -10.54
N ILE A 65 -10.02 -8.28 -10.14
CA ILE A 65 -9.15 -9.44 -9.96
C ILE A 65 -9.29 -10.03 -8.56
N GLY A 66 -9.32 -9.18 -7.54
CA GLY A 66 -9.37 -9.60 -6.13
C GLY A 66 -10.62 -10.36 -5.75
N GLY A 67 -11.76 -10.04 -6.40
CA GLY A 67 -13.00 -10.76 -6.19
C GLY A 67 -13.04 -12.16 -6.80
N LYS A 68 -12.13 -12.44 -7.74
CA LYS A 68 -12.04 -13.72 -8.45
C LYS A 68 -10.80 -14.51 -8.05
N ASP A 69 -9.68 -13.83 -7.84
CA ASP A 69 -8.38 -14.45 -7.56
C ASP A 69 -7.53 -13.49 -6.72
N LEU A 70 -7.55 -13.69 -5.41
CA LEU A 70 -6.80 -12.87 -4.46
C LEU A 70 -5.29 -12.99 -4.67
N VAL A 71 -4.80 -14.19 -4.99
CA VAL A 71 -3.37 -14.43 -5.26
C VAL A 71 -2.91 -13.62 -6.46
N LYS A 72 -3.71 -13.58 -7.52
CA LYS A 72 -3.42 -12.79 -8.72
C LYS A 72 -3.39 -11.29 -8.41
N GLN A 73 -4.30 -10.81 -7.56
CA GLN A 73 -4.31 -9.40 -7.13
C GLN A 73 -3.02 -9.06 -6.37
N TRP A 74 -2.60 -9.88 -5.43
CA TRP A 74 -1.35 -9.66 -4.71
C TRP A 74 -0.12 -9.69 -5.64
N ASN A 75 -0.09 -10.62 -6.59
CA ASN A 75 1.00 -10.70 -7.57
C ASN A 75 1.04 -9.47 -8.46
N THR A 76 -0.11 -8.90 -8.84
CA THR A 76 -0.19 -7.65 -9.59
C THR A 76 0.42 -6.50 -8.81
N CYS A 77 0.11 -6.40 -7.52
CA CYS A 77 0.71 -5.40 -6.62
C CYS A 77 2.22 -5.58 -6.52
N LEU A 78 2.69 -6.81 -6.29
CA LEU A 78 4.11 -7.11 -6.14
C LEU A 78 4.92 -6.78 -7.39
N ALA A 79 4.34 -6.94 -8.57
CA ALA A 79 5.01 -6.62 -9.84
C ALA A 79 5.39 -5.14 -9.96
N GLN A 80 4.71 -4.24 -9.23
CA GLN A 80 4.99 -2.81 -9.22
C GLN A 80 5.96 -2.39 -8.11
N ALA A 81 6.26 -3.28 -7.17
CA ALA A 81 7.05 -2.94 -5.99
C ALA A 81 8.53 -2.76 -6.34
N LYS A 82 9.12 -1.67 -5.84
CA LYS A 82 10.54 -1.33 -6.01
C LYS A 82 11.30 -1.31 -4.69
N GLY A 83 10.59 -1.37 -3.56
CA GLY A 83 11.17 -1.36 -2.24
C GLY A 83 11.84 -2.68 -1.88
N LYS A 84 12.75 -2.62 -0.92
CA LYS A 84 13.45 -3.79 -0.41
C LYS A 84 12.50 -4.73 0.35
N TYR A 85 11.50 -4.16 1.03
CA TYR A 85 10.49 -4.91 1.80
C TYR A 85 9.10 -4.51 1.33
N CYS A 86 8.18 -5.48 1.28
CA CYS A 86 6.80 -5.25 0.88
C CYS A 86 5.88 -5.38 2.09
N ILE A 87 4.97 -4.42 2.25
CA ILE A 87 3.94 -4.44 3.28
C ILE A 87 2.58 -4.43 2.57
N CYS A 88 1.72 -5.39 2.88
CA CYS A 88 0.39 -5.48 2.31
C CYS A 88 -0.63 -4.94 3.30
N ILE A 89 -1.45 -3.97 2.87
CA ILE A 89 -2.53 -3.40 3.69
C ILE A 89 -3.83 -3.42 2.92
N GLY A 90 -4.95 -3.43 3.64
CA GLY A 90 -6.28 -3.31 3.06
C GLY A 90 -6.76 -1.86 3.01
N ASP A 91 -7.80 -1.59 2.24
CA ASP A 91 -8.36 -0.25 2.05
C ASP A 91 -9.09 0.30 3.28
N ASP A 92 -9.26 -0.50 4.31
CA ASP A 92 -9.83 -0.11 5.61
C ASP A 92 -8.79 -0.14 6.76
N ASP A 93 -7.52 -0.39 6.44
CA ASP A 93 -6.46 -0.41 7.43
C ASP A 93 -5.95 1.01 7.71
N ILE A 94 -5.64 1.29 8.98
CA ILE A 94 -5.03 2.54 9.43
C ILE A 94 -3.76 2.20 10.18
N LEU A 95 -2.63 2.73 9.70
CA LEU A 95 -1.33 2.46 10.30
C LEU A 95 -1.06 3.43 11.46
N ALA A 96 -0.47 2.91 12.54
CA ALA A 96 0.04 3.79 13.60
C ALA A 96 1.20 4.65 13.04
N PRO A 97 1.41 5.89 13.53
CA PRO A 97 2.44 6.78 13.00
C PRO A 97 3.86 6.22 13.06
N ASP A 98 4.14 5.31 13.97
CA ASP A 98 5.45 4.67 14.16
C ASP A 98 5.53 3.26 13.58
N CYS A 99 4.55 2.84 12.77
CA CYS A 99 4.46 1.50 12.24
C CYS A 99 5.72 1.13 11.44
N LEU A 100 6.13 1.98 10.49
CA LEU A 100 7.31 1.71 9.66
C LEU A 100 8.61 1.77 10.45
N VAL A 101 8.71 2.69 11.40
CA VAL A 101 9.89 2.76 12.30
C VAL A 101 10.02 1.48 13.12
N THR A 102 8.89 0.95 13.60
CA THR A 102 8.86 -0.33 14.32
C THR A 102 9.33 -1.47 13.42
N TYR A 103 8.90 -1.50 12.16
CA TYR A 103 9.36 -2.49 11.19
C TYR A 103 10.85 -2.37 10.90
N VAL A 104 11.38 -1.15 10.80
CA VAL A 104 12.83 -0.94 10.64
C VAL A 104 13.60 -1.55 11.80
N SER A 105 13.15 -1.34 13.02
CA SER A 105 13.75 -1.94 14.22
C SER A 105 13.70 -3.45 14.17
N TYR A 106 12.57 -4.01 13.76
CA TYR A 106 12.39 -5.46 13.59
C TYR A 106 13.34 -6.01 12.54
N ILE A 107 13.46 -5.35 11.39
CA ILE A 107 14.31 -5.79 10.29
C ILE A 107 15.79 -5.78 10.70
N LYS A 108 16.23 -4.78 11.45
CA LYS A 108 17.61 -4.73 11.97
C LYS A 108 17.91 -5.89 12.90
N LYS A 109 16.92 -6.35 13.66
CA LYS A 109 17.03 -7.49 14.55
C LYS A 109 16.93 -8.83 13.81
N TYR A 110 16.11 -8.87 12.74
CA TYR A 110 15.86 -10.07 11.94
C TYR A 110 16.08 -9.77 10.45
N PRO A 111 17.36 -9.69 10.00
CA PRO A 111 17.68 -9.15 8.67
C PRO A 111 17.20 -9.98 7.48
N PHE A 112 16.69 -11.18 7.69
CA PHE A 112 16.21 -12.06 6.62
C PHE A 112 14.68 -11.94 6.39
N THR A 113 13.99 -11.04 7.08
CA THR A 113 12.58 -10.80 6.86
C THR A 113 12.38 -10.02 5.56
N GLU A 114 11.57 -10.54 4.63
CA GLU A 114 11.34 -9.91 3.32
C GLU A 114 9.93 -9.36 3.16
N ILE A 115 8.91 -9.99 3.77
CA ILE A 115 7.51 -9.61 3.66
C ILE A 115 6.92 -9.45 5.05
N ILE A 116 6.23 -8.31 5.26
CA ILE A 116 5.60 -7.97 6.53
C ILE A 116 4.13 -7.64 6.25
N HIS A 117 3.23 -8.19 7.06
CA HIS A 117 1.80 -7.88 7.02
C HIS A 117 1.45 -6.93 8.16
N GLY A 118 0.84 -5.80 7.77
CA GLY A 118 0.42 -4.78 8.72
C GLY A 118 -1.03 -4.85 9.14
#